data_20a1340bfb3e4cb05006b9d6f27024d0
#
_entry.id   20a1340bfb3e4cb05006b9d6f27024d0
#
_cell.length_a   1.000
_cell.length_b   1.000
_cell.length_c   1.000
_cell.angle_alpha   90.00
_cell.angle_beta   90.00
_cell.angle_gamma   90.00
#
_symmetry.space_group_name_H-M   'P 1'
#
loop_
_entity.id
_entity.type
_entity.pdbx_description
1 polymer ?
#
loop_
_entity_poly.entity_id
_entity_poly.type
_entity_poly.pdbx_seq_one_letter_code
_entity_poly.pdbx_strand_id
1 'polypeptide(L)'
;VLAYLYPQVPFEMIAKKLKACKTNLEFQLAFAYDFVKGLLAKVAKGYEMDCTAIDSSKRYTFISNHRDIVLDSAILDVLLVDNKFTTTCEIAIGDNLLSLPWVKDLVRVNKAFIVERALSMRQMLMSSKRLSDYMHFAVKEKNENIWIAQREGRAKDSNDRTQKSILQMMSMGGEGSIIERLMQLHLVPLSISYEYDPCDYLKAKEFQQKRDNAEWKKGPTDDLVSMQTGIFGFKGHVHYHAAPCLDGYFAQMDPETPKQDIYNKVATYIDKQ
;
A
#
# COMPACT_ATOMS: atom_id res chain seq x y z
N VAL A 1 2.27 4.79 -22.82
CA VAL A 1 2.25 3.73 -21.79
C VAL A 1 1.17 2.69 -22.11
N LEU A 2 -0.12 3.06 -22.12
CA LEU A 2 -1.21 2.08 -22.35
C LEU A 2 -1.05 1.32 -23.67
N ALA A 3 -0.67 1.97 -24.77
CA ALA A 3 -0.41 1.30 -26.03
C ALA A 3 0.77 0.32 -25.96
N TYR A 4 1.75 0.57 -25.09
CA TYR A 4 2.84 -0.37 -24.82
C TYR A 4 2.39 -1.58 -24.00
N LEU A 5 1.50 -1.37 -23.03
CA LEU A 5 0.95 -2.45 -22.19
C LEU A 5 -0.06 -3.32 -22.94
N TYR A 6 -0.71 -2.78 -23.96
CA TYR A 6 -1.72 -3.46 -24.79
C TYR A 6 -1.35 -3.43 -26.28
N PRO A 7 -0.22 -4.03 -26.68
CA PRO A 7 0.31 -3.88 -28.05
C PRO A 7 -0.62 -4.48 -29.14
N GLN A 8 -1.50 -5.40 -28.78
CA GLN A 8 -2.47 -6.01 -29.69
C GLN A 8 -3.78 -5.22 -29.84
N VAL A 9 -3.96 -4.14 -29.07
CA VAL A 9 -5.17 -3.32 -29.13
C VAL A 9 -4.88 -2.05 -29.94
N PRO A 10 -5.67 -1.72 -30.98
CA PRO A 10 -5.50 -0.49 -31.75
C PRO A 10 -5.52 0.76 -30.86
N PHE A 11 -4.62 1.70 -31.13
CA PHE A 11 -4.48 2.92 -30.32
C PHE A 11 -5.78 3.71 -30.18
N GLU A 12 -6.57 3.79 -31.28
CA GLU A 12 -7.86 4.49 -31.28
C GLU A 12 -8.87 3.85 -30.31
N MET A 13 -8.85 2.53 -30.16
CA MET A 13 -9.70 1.83 -29.20
C MET A 13 -9.27 2.13 -27.76
N ILE A 14 -7.96 2.12 -27.49
CA ILE A 14 -7.41 2.50 -26.18
C ILE A 14 -7.79 3.96 -25.87
N ALA A 15 -7.61 4.87 -26.82
CA ALA A 15 -7.93 6.28 -26.66
C ALA A 15 -9.43 6.51 -26.41
N LYS A 16 -10.30 5.78 -27.14
CA LYS A 16 -11.76 5.83 -26.94
C LYS A 16 -12.14 5.33 -25.55
N LYS A 17 -11.61 4.18 -25.12
CA LYS A 17 -11.83 3.60 -23.77
C LYS A 17 -11.35 4.54 -22.68
N LEU A 18 -10.16 5.14 -22.85
CA LEU A 18 -9.60 6.09 -21.90
C LEU A 18 -10.46 7.36 -21.76
N LYS A 19 -10.92 7.94 -22.89
CA LYS A 19 -11.81 9.12 -22.87
C LYS A 19 -13.17 8.85 -22.25
N ALA A 20 -13.62 7.61 -22.21
CA ALA A 20 -14.87 7.21 -21.58
C ALA A 20 -14.77 7.18 -20.04
N CYS A 21 -13.58 6.98 -19.47
CA CYS A 21 -13.35 6.99 -18.04
C CYS A 21 -13.55 8.39 -17.48
N LYS A 22 -14.40 8.55 -16.48
CA LYS A 22 -14.69 9.81 -15.77
C LYS A 22 -14.07 9.87 -14.40
N THR A 23 -13.74 8.72 -13.83
CA THR A 23 -13.16 8.58 -12.50
C THR A 23 -11.91 7.71 -12.52
N ASN A 24 -11.08 7.83 -11.49
CA ASN A 24 -9.91 6.97 -11.33
C ASN A 24 -10.31 5.50 -11.16
N LEU A 25 -11.43 5.23 -10.49
CA LEU A 25 -11.94 3.86 -10.36
C LEU A 25 -12.32 3.26 -11.72
N GLU A 26 -13.02 4.02 -12.57
CA GLU A 26 -13.34 3.57 -13.92
C GLU A 26 -12.06 3.29 -14.74
N PHE A 27 -11.02 4.11 -14.60
CA PHE A 27 -9.72 3.85 -15.22
C PHE A 27 -9.10 2.55 -14.70
N GLN A 28 -9.08 2.35 -13.38
CA GLN A 28 -8.53 1.13 -12.78
C GLN A 28 -9.27 -0.13 -13.27
N LEU A 29 -10.59 -0.09 -13.28
CA LEU A 29 -11.42 -1.20 -13.78
C LEU A 29 -11.25 -1.43 -15.28
N ALA A 30 -11.09 -0.34 -16.08
CA ALA A 30 -10.96 -0.43 -17.53
C ALA A 30 -9.58 -0.94 -18.00
N PHE A 31 -8.52 -0.66 -17.23
CA PHE A 31 -7.14 -0.94 -17.65
C PHE A 31 -6.34 -1.72 -16.62
N ALA A 32 -6.20 -1.23 -15.38
CA ALA A 32 -5.32 -1.83 -14.38
C ALA A 32 -5.78 -3.24 -13.97
N TYR A 33 -7.07 -3.43 -13.75
CA TYR A 33 -7.64 -4.70 -13.28
C TYR A 33 -7.34 -5.86 -14.23
N ASP A 34 -7.70 -5.73 -15.51
CA ASP A 34 -7.47 -6.78 -16.49
C ASP A 34 -5.97 -7.02 -16.74
N PHE A 35 -5.16 -5.94 -16.71
CA PHE A 35 -3.71 -6.05 -16.86
C PHE A 35 -3.08 -6.85 -15.72
N VAL A 36 -3.41 -6.52 -14.47
CA VAL A 36 -2.88 -7.21 -13.30
C VAL A 36 -3.34 -8.67 -13.26
N LYS A 37 -4.60 -8.96 -13.55
CA LYS A 37 -5.12 -10.35 -13.66
C LYS A 37 -4.40 -11.14 -14.74
N GLY A 38 -4.21 -10.56 -15.91
CA GLY A 38 -3.48 -11.20 -17.01
C GLY A 38 -1.99 -11.43 -16.68
N LEU A 39 -1.39 -10.55 -15.87
CA LEU A 39 -0.04 -10.72 -15.35
C LEU A 39 0.00 -11.88 -14.32
N LEU A 40 -0.90 -11.87 -13.33
CA LEU A 40 -0.97 -12.88 -12.28
C LEU A 40 -1.21 -14.28 -12.86
N ALA A 41 -2.00 -14.43 -13.90
CA ALA A 41 -2.20 -15.70 -14.61
C ALA A 41 -0.88 -16.28 -15.18
N LYS A 42 0.15 -15.45 -15.38
CA LYS A 42 1.47 -15.90 -15.89
C LYS A 42 2.49 -16.13 -14.78
N VAL A 43 2.38 -15.41 -13.67
CA VAL A 43 3.44 -15.37 -12.64
C VAL A 43 3.00 -15.93 -11.29
N ALA A 44 1.73 -16.37 -11.15
CA ALA A 44 1.22 -16.98 -9.94
C ALA A 44 0.43 -18.26 -10.25
N LYS A 45 0.41 -19.21 -9.32
CA LYS A 45 -0.47 -20.39 -9.36
C LYS A 45 -1.90 -20.06 -8.94
N GLY A 46 -2.05 -19.07 -8.10
CA GLY A 46 -3.32 -18.59 -7.59
C GLY A 46 -3.11 -17.38 -6.69
N TYR A 47 -4.17 -16.63 -6.47
CA TYR A 47 -4.19 -15.50 -5.55
C TYR A 47 -5.58 -15.39 -4.93
N GLU A 48 -5.62 -15.09 -3.65
CA GLU A 48 -6.86 -15.03 -2.88
C GLU A 48 -6.75 -14.06 -1.70
N MET A 49 -7.90 -13.65 -1.18
CA MET A 49 -7.99 -12.83 0.01
C MET A 49 -9.03 -13.39 0.96
N ASP A 50 -8.64 -13.67 2.20
CA ASP A 50 -9.58 -13.81 3.29
C ASP A 50 -9.91 -12.42 3.85
N CYS A 51 -11.16 -12.02 3.65
CA CYS A 51 -11.72 -10.76 4.15
C CYS A 51 -13.03 -11.00 4.95
N THR A 52 -13.22 -12.21 5.47
CA THR A 52 -14.42 -12.62 6.20
C THR A 52 -14.66 -11.82 7.48
N ALA A 53 -13.59 -11.22 8.04
CA ALA A 53 -13.63 -10.42 9.26
C ALA A 53 -14.07 -8.96 9.04
N ILE A 54 -14.25 -8.53 7.78
CA ILE A 54 -14.58 -7.14 7.45
C ILE A 54 -15.76 -7.05 6.48
N ASP A 55 -16.42 -5.89 6.45
CA ASP A 55 -17.61 -5.62 5.64
C ASP A 55 -17.22 -4.89 4.34
N SER A 56 -17.45 -5.50 3.18
CA SER A 56 -17.10 -4.93 1.87
C SER A 56 -17.84 -3.62 1.52
N SER A 57 -18.91 -3.28 2.25
CA SER A 57 -19.64 -2.03 2.07
C SER A 57 -18.98 -0.84 2.77
N LYS A 58 -18.08 -1.10 3.73
CA LYS A 58 -17.38 -0.08 4.53
C LYS A 58 -16.06 0.36 3.89
N ARG A 59 -15.43 1.36 4.48
CA ARG A 59 -14.12 1.89 4.08
C ARG A 59 -13.10 1.64 5.16
N TYR A 60 -11.89 1.32 4.73
CA TYR A 60 -10.82 0.92 5.63
C TYR A 60 -9.48 1.51 5.20
N THR A 61 -8.61 1.70 6.17
CA THR A 61 -7.19 1.87 5.94
C THR A 61 -6.50 0.53 6.18
N PHE A 62 -6.12 -0.14 5.11
CA PHE A 62 -5.33 -1.37 5.16
C PHE A 62 -3.88 -1.04 5.48
N ILE A 63 -3.40 -1.53 6.62
CA ILE A 63 -2.00 -1.40 7.04
C ILE A 63 -1.32 -2.76 6.96
N SER A 64 -0.30 -2.90 6.13
CA SER A 64 0.27 -4.21 5.83
C SER A 64 1.80 -4.26 5.92
N ASN A 65 2.33 -5.48 6.04
CA ASN A 65 3.70 -5.76 5.66
C ASN A 65 3.90 -5.40 4.17
N HIS A 66 5.16 -5.25 3.74
CA HIS A 66 5.49 -4.80 2.38
C HIS A 66 6.50 -5.75 1.73
N ARG A 67 6.04 -6.52 0.73
CA ARG A 67 6.83 -7.56 0.06
C ARG A 67 7.30 -7.12 -1.33
N ASP A 68 6.42 -6.51 -2.14
CA ASP A 68 6.70 -6.09 -3.51
C ASP A 68 6.42 -4.59 -3.69
N ILE A 69 7.29 -3.87 -4.44
CA ILE A 69 7.18 -2.40 -4.61
C ILE A 69 5.87 -2.01 -5.30
N VAL A 70 5.42 -2.81 -6.26
CA VAL A 70 4.29 -2.48 -7.14
C VAL A 70 3.08 -3.36 -6.88
N LEU A 71 3.32 -4.67 -6.71
CA LEU A 71 2.23 -5.64 -6.77
C LEU A 71 1.45 -5.77 -5.47
N ASP A 72 1.99 -5.41 -4.31
CA ASP A 72 1.24 -5.51 -3.06
C ASP A 72 -0.07 -4.72 -3.12
N SER A 73 -0.03 -3.47 -3.54
CA SER A 73 -1.23 -2.64 -3.69
C SER A 73 -2.04 -2.99 -4.94
N ALA A 74 -1.38 -3.34 -6.05
CA ALA A 74 -2.08 -3.67 -7.28
C ALA A 74 -2.88 -4.98 -7.18
N ILE A 75 -2.34 -5.99 -6.50
CA ILE A 75 -3.07 -7.24 -6.22
C ILE A 75 -4.19 -6.98 -5.22
N LEU A 76 -3.97 -6.15 -4.19
CA LEU A 76 -5.03 -5.78 -3.25
C LEU A 76 -6.22 -5.15 -3.98
N ASP A 77 -5.98 -4.23 -4.91
CA ASP A 77 -7.06 -3.61 -5.69
C ASP A 77 -7.86 -4.64 -6.51
N VAL A 78 -7.17 -5.61 -7.12
CA VAL A 78 -7.83 -6.73 -7.82
C VAL A 78 -8.68 -7.56 -6.85
N LEU A 79 -8.11 -7.91 -5.70
CA LEU A 79 -8.78 -8.73 -4.69
C LEU A 79 -10.00 -8.01 -4.07
N LEU A 80 -9.92 -6.70 -3.86
CA LEU A 80 -11.06 -5.91 -3.39
C LEU A 80 -12.21 -5.95 -4.40
N VAL A 81 -11.91 -5.79 -5.71
CA VAL A 81 -12.93 -5.89 -6.77
C VAL A 81 -13.54 -7.29 -6.82
N ASP A 82 -12.70 -8.34 -6.77
CA ASP A 82 -13.16 -9.74 -6.81
C ASP A 82 -14.04 -10.08 -5.59
N ASN A 83 -13.75 -9.49 -4.40
CA ASN A 83 -14.53 -9.63 -3.17
C ASN A 83 -15.66 -8.59 -3.01
N LYS A 84 -16.05 -7.92 -4.12
CA LYS A 84 -17.23 -7.03 -4.18
C LYS A 84 -17.14 -5.77 -3.31
N PHE A 85 -15.94 -5.31 -2.99
CA PHE A 85 -15.80 -3.98 -2.44
C PHE A 85 -16.22 -2.93 -3.48
N THR A 86 -16.84 -1.87 -3.03
CA THR A 86 -17.42 -0.84 -3.93
C THR A 86 -16.36 0.08 -4.52
N THR A 87 -15.15 0.08 -3.97
CA THR A 87 -13.99 0.84 -4.45
C THR A 87 -12.68 0.14 -4.11
N THR A 88 -11.62 0.51 -4.82
CA THR A 88 -10.23 0.11 -4.61
C THR A 88 -9.55 1.00 -3.56
N CYS A 89 -8.23 0.84 -3.35
CA CYS A 89 -7.49 1.67 -2.43
C CYS A 89 -6.91 2.94 -3.07
N GLU A 90 -6.81 4.00 -2.27
CA GLU A 90 -5.81 5.03 -2.46
C GLU A 90 -4.47 4.55 -1.90
N ILE A 91 -3.39 4.70 -2.68
CA ILE A 91 -2.11 4.05 -2.42
C ILE A 91 -1.07 5.07 -1.97
N ALA A 92 -0.48 4.88 -0.78
CA ALA A 92 0.63 5.68 -0.29
C ALA A 92 1.92 5.30 -1.03
N ILE A 93 2.48 6.18 -1.86
CA ILE A 93 3.69 5.94 -2.65
C ILE A 93 4.79 6.94 -2.33
N GLY A 94 6.03 6.46 -2.14
CA GLY A 94 7.19 7.34 -1.93
C GLY A 94 7.58 8.09 -3.20
N ASP A 95 7.93 9.37 -3.06
CA ASP A 95 8.34 10.25 -4.17
C ASP A 95 9.62 9.78 -4.87
N ASN A 96 10.47 9.02 -4.18
CA ASN A 96 11.67 8.40 -4.75
C ASN A 96 11.40 7.42 -5.91
N LEU A 97 10.17 6.92 -6.02
CA LEU A 97 9.74 6.02 -7.11
C LEU A 97 9.22 6.78 -8.34
N LEU A 98 9.11 8.11 -8.27
CA LEU A 98 8.51 8.97 -9.28
C LEU A 98 9.53 9.71 -10.13
N SER A 99 10.65 9.08 -10.45
CA SER A 99 11.76 9.68 -11.20
C SER A 99 11.39 10.06 -12.64
N LEU A 100 10.41 9.39 -13.24
CA LEU A 100 9.95 9.65 -14.60
C LEU A 100 8.59 10.36 -14.59
N PRO A 101 8.41 11.47 -15.35
CA PRO A 101 7.16 12.26 -15.34
C PRO A 101 5.90 11.43 -15.61
N TRP A 102 5.93 10.55 -16.62
CA TRP A 102 4.80 9.71 -16.96
C TRP A 102 4.43 8.68 -15.88
N VAL A 103 5.39 8.26 -15.03
CA VAL A 103 5.11 7.38 -13.88
C VAL A 103 4.27 8.14 -12.88
N LYS A 104 4.58 9.42 -12.62
CA LYS A 104 3.81 10.27 -11.71
C LYS A 104 2.36 10.42 -12.16
N ASP A 105 2.12 10.60 -13.46
CA ASP A 105 0.78 10.69 -14.00
C ASP A 105 0.04 9.34 -13.90
N LEU A 106 0.72 8.24 -14.23
CA LEU A 106 0.14 6.90 -14.14
C LEU A 106 -0.28 6.53 -12.72
N VAL A 107 0.58 6.77 -11.73
CA VAL A 107 0.26 6.42 -10.33
C VAL A 107 -0.87 7.28 -9.77
N ARG A 108 -0.95 8.57 -10.16
CA ARG A 108 -2.06 9.45 -9.76
C ARG A 108 -3.40 9.00 -10.33
N VAL A 109 -3.43 8.58 -11.59
CA VAL A 109 -4.64 8.00 -12.20
C VAL A 109 -5.03 6.67 -11.53
N ASN A 110 -4.06 5.96 -10.96
CA ASN A 110 -4.28 4.78 -10.12
C ASN A 110 -4.48 5.11 -8.63
N LYS A 111 -5.04 6.27 -8.31
CA LYS A 111 -5.38 6.71 -6.94
C LYS A 111 -4.18 6.82 -5.98
N ALA A 112 -2.93 6.97 -6.48
CA ALA A 112 -1.81 7.12 -5.57
C ALA A 112 -1.69 8.56 -5.04
N PHE A 113 -1.40 8.69 -3.75
CA PHE A 113 -0.96 9.91 -3.10
C PHE A 113 0.50 9.82 -2.68
N ILE A 114 1.19 10.96 -2.69
CA ILE A 114 2.65 10.98 -2.60
C ILE A 114 3.08 11.19 -1.16
N VAL A 115 3.97 10.31 -0.68
CA VAL A 115 4.69 10.43 0.59
C VAL A 115 6.06 11.04 0.30
N GLU A 116 6.26 12.28 0.70
CA GLU A 116 7.52 13.00 0.53
C GLU A 116 8.60 12.44 1.46
N ARG A 117 9.80 12.21 0.94
CA ARG A 117 10.96 11.70 1.67
C ARG A 117 12.10 12.71 1.66
N ALA A 118 13.18 12.40 2.37
CA ALA A 118 14.40 13.21 2.41
C ALA A 118 14.17 14.69 2.80
N LEU A 119 13.21 14.94 3.71
CA LEU A 119 12.85 16.25 4.20
C LEU A 119 13.63 16.63 5.47
N SER A 120 13.81 17.93 5.71
CA SER A 120 14.23 18.41 7.03
C SER A 120 13.17 18.07 8.09
N MET A 121 13.56 18.03 9.38
CA MET A 121 12.64 17.66 10.47
C MET A 121 11.36 18.49 10.49
N ARG A 122 11.46 19.81 10.26
CA ARG A 122 10.29 20.70 10.19
C ARG A 122 9.39 20.38 8.99
N GLN A 123 9.99 20.17 7.82
CA GLN A 123 9.23 19.80 6.61
C GLN A 123 8.57 18.43 6.77
N MET A 124 9.26 17.46 7.38
CA MET A 124 8.72 16.13 7.65
C MET A 124 7.49 16.21 8.56
N LEU A 125 7.51 17.05 9.61
CA LEU A 125 6.36 17.24 10.48
C LEU A 125 5.15 17.82 9.73
N MET A 126 5.38 18.85 8.91
CA MET A 126 4.34 19.47 8.10
C MET A 126 3.78 18.50 7.02
N SER A 127 4.65 17.75 6.37
CA SER A 127 4.27 16.74 5.37
C SER A 127 3.47 15.62 6.01
N SER A 128 3.90 15.13 7.18
CA SER A 128 3.19 14.10 7.96
C SER A 128 1.80 14.56 8.39
N LYS A 129 1.67 15.82 8.84
CA LYS A 129 0.34 16.39 9.19
C LYS A 129 -0.57 16.45 7.98
N ARG A 130 -0.08 16.99 6.85
CA ARG A 130 -0.83 17.06 5.58
C ARG A 130 -1.25 15.67 5.08
N LEU A 131 -0.35 14.69 5.19
CA LEU A 131 -0.61 13.31 4.80
C LEU A 131 -1.73 12.71 5.67
N SER A 132 -1.65 12.90 6.98
CA SER A 132 -2.67 12.44 7.92
C SER A 132 -4.04 13.09 7.66
N ASP A 133 -4.07 14.41 7.44
CA ASP A 133 -5.31 15.12 7.09
C ASP A 133 -5.92 14.59 5.79
N TYR A 134 -5.07 14.30 4.80
CA TYR A 134 -5.53 13.70 3.56
C TYR A 134 -6.12 12.29 3.77
N MET A 135 -5.49 11.45 4.61
CA MET A 135 -6.01 10.11 4.90
C MET A 135 -7.39 10.18 5.56
N HIS A 136 -7.58 11.07 6.54
CA HIS A 136 -8.89 11.27 7.16
C HIS A 136 -9.93 11.78 6.15
N PHE A 137 -9.56 12.71 5.29
CA PHE A 137 -10.41 13.19 4.20
C PHE A 137 -10.77 12.07 3.21
N ALA A 138 -9.80 11.23 2.84
CA ALA A 138 -10.03 10.14 1.89
C ALA A 138 -11.02 9.09 2.43
N VAL A 139 -10.91 8.72 3.70
CA VAL A 139 -11.83 7.75 4.32
C VAL A 139 -13.20 8.38 4.57
N LYS A 140 -13.24 9.59 5.18
CA LYS A 140 -14.47 10.21 5.68
C LYS A 140 -15.29 10.90 4.59
N GLU A 141 -14.63 11.69 3.72
CA GLU A 141 -15.30 12.57 2.76
C GLU A 141 -15.29 11.99 1.34
N LYS A 142 -14.14 11.46 0.87
CA LYS A 142 -14.06 10.82 -0.45
C LYS A 142 -14.67 9.42 -0.46
N ASN A 143 -14.86 8.82 0.70
CA ASN A 143 -15.40 7.48 0.84
C ASN A 143 -14.56 6.42 0.10
N GLU A 144 -13.23 6.49 0.26
CA GLU A 144 -12.25 5.61 -0.37
C GLU A 144 -11.52 4.73 0.66
N ASN A 145 -11.08 3.56 0.24
CA ASN A 145 -10.13 2.78 1.03
C ASN A 145 -8.72 3.35 0.87
N ILE A 146 -7.84 3.05 1.83
CA ILE A 146 -6.42 3.41 1.78
C ILE A 146 -5.58 2.14 1.96
N TRP A 147 -4.46 2.07 1.24
CA TRP A 147 -3.39 1.12 1.53
C TRP A 147 -2.11 1.86 1.92
N ILE A 148 -1.52 1.44 3.03
CA ILE A 148 -0.24 1.94 3.52
C ILE A 148 0.59 0.80 4.12
N ALA A 149 1.90 0.81 3.86
CA ALA A 149 2.81 -0.14 4.49
C ALA A 149 2.99 0.19 5.98
N GLN A 150 3.08 -0.83 6.83
CA GLN A 150 3.27 -0.70 8.29
C GLN A 150 4.65 -0.17 8.70
N ARG A 151 5.57 -0.04 7.73
CA ARG A 151 6.93 0.48 7.93
C ARG A 151 7.44 1.19 6.68
N GLU A 152 8.50 1.97 6.86
CA GLU A 152 9.20 2.56 5.73
C GLU A 152 10.00 1.49 4.97
N GLY A 153 9.65 1.32 3.69
CA GLY A 153 10.28 0.36 2.79
C GLY A 153 10.01 -1.10 3.14
N ARG A 154 10.48 -2.01 2.29
CA ARG A 154 10.32 -3.45 2.44
C ARG A 154 11.34 -4.01 3.44
N ALA A 155 10.95 -4.93 4.32
CA ALA A 155 11.89 -5.68 5.14
C ALA A 155 12.78 -6.58 4.25
N LYS A 156 14.08 -6.59 4.53
CA LYS A 156 15.06 -7.40 3.77
C LYS A 156 15.36 -8.73 4.46
N ASP A 157 15.07 -8.79 5.74
CA ASP A 157 15.30 -9.92 6.66
C ASP A 157 13.98 -10.60 7.08
N SER A 158 12.88 -10.26 6.42
CA SER A 158 11.51 -10.71 6.75
C SER A 158 11.01 -10.28 8.15
N ASN A 159 11.72 -9.41 8.84
CA ASN A 159 11.29 -8.83 10.12
C ASN A 159 10.41 -7.60 9.88
N ASP A 160 9.18 -7.85 9.43
CA ASP A 160 8.18 -6.80 9.16
C ASP A 160 7.45 -6.43 10.48
N ARG A 161 7.97 -5.43 11.18
CA ARG A 161 7.34 -4.89 12.39
C ARG A 161 6.74 -3.52 12.12
N THR A 162 5.58 -3.27 12.72
CA THR A 162 4.88 -1.99 12.63
C THR A 162 5.70 -0.87 13.25
N GLN A 163 6.05 0.13 12.47
CA GLN A 163 6.74 1.32 12.96
C GLN A 163 5.76 2.27 13.63
N LYS A 164 6.03 2.62 14.90
CA LYS A 164 5.22 3.58 15.66
C LYS A 164 5.09 4.94 14.98
N SER A 165 6.11 5.36 14.23
CA SER A 165 6.09 6.61 13.46
C SER A 165 4.97 6.66 12.43
N ILE A 166 4.55 5.52 11.86
CA ILE A 166 3.39 5.45 10.95
C ILE A 166 2.10 5.75 11.72
N LEU A 167 1.91 5.13 12.88
CA LEU A 167 0.74 5.38 13.73
C LEU A 167 0.72 6.82 14.30
N GLN A 168 1.90 7.34 14.66
CA GLN A 168 2.05 8.74 15.08
C GLN A 168 1.66 9.69 13.96
N MET A 169 2.11 9.44 12.73
CA MET A 169 1.71 10.22 11.56
C MET A 169 0.20 10.14 11.36
N MET A 170 -0.40 8.95 11.35
CA MET A 170 -1.84 8.75 11.15
C MET A 170 -2.69 9.51 12.18
N SER A 171 -2.24 9.63 13.41
CA SER A 171 -2.95 10.35 14.49
C SER A 171 -2.74 11.86 14.51
N MET A 172 -2.02 12.45 13.54
CA MET A 172 -1.81 13.89 13.47
C MET A 172 -3.02 14.64 12.91
N GLY A 173 -3.80 14.00 12.03
CA GLY A 173 -5.07 14.48 11.49
C GLY A 173 -6.26 14.02 12.34
N GLY A 174 -7.46 14.35 11.88
CA GLY A 174 -8.70 13.99 12.56
C GLY A 174 -8.98 14.83 13.81
N GLU A 175 -10.05 14.48 14.51
CA GLU A 175 -10.55 15.21 15.68
C GLU A 175 -10.58 14.31 16.93
N GLY A 176 -10.45 14.92 18.11
CA GLY A 176 -10.52 14.22 19.39
C GLY A 176 -9.17 13.72 19.90
N SER A 177 -9.20 12.69 20.75
CA SER A 177 -8.04 12.01 21.31
C SER A 177 -7.27 11.21 20.25
N ILE A 178 -6.08 10.72 20.57
CA ILE A 178 -5.29 9.86 19.67
C ILE A 178 -6.06 8.61 19.27
N ILE A 179 -6.76 7.99 20.22
CA ILE A 179 -7.56 6.78 20.00
C ILE A 179 -8.68 7.10 18.99
N GLU A 180 -9.45 8.17 19.21
CA GLU A 180 -10.53 8.59 18.32
C GLU A 180 -10.03 8.91 16.91
N ARG A 181 -8.87 9.58 16.79
CA ARG A 181 -8.27 9.88 15.48
C ARG A 181 -7.85 8.61 14.72
N LEU A 182 -7.29 7.61 15.42
CA LEU A 182 -6.96 6.33 14.79
C LEU A 182 -8.23 5.53 14.44
N MET A 183 -9.28 5.57 15.26
CA MET A 183 -10.58 4.96 14.95
C MET A 183 -11.22 5.55 13.69
N GLN A 184 -11.12 6.86 13.46
CA GLN A 184 -11.66 7.51 12.27
C GLN A 184 -11.05 7.01 10.95
N LEU A 185 -9.91 6.32 11.01
CA LEU A 185 -9.26 5.72 9.85
C LEU A 185 -9.68 4.26 9.59
N HIS A 186 -10.43 3.63 10.51
CA HIS A 186 -10.88 2.25 10.40
C HIS A 186 -9.74 1.29 10.00
N LEU A 187 -8.68 1.22 10.83
CA LEU A 187 -7.48 0.47 10.55
C LEU A 187 -7.76 -1.03 10.47
N VAL A 188 -7.34 -1.66 9.39
CA VAL A 188 -7.39 -3.12 9.19
C VAL A 188 -5.98 -3.62 8.97
N PRO A 189 -5.42 -4.43 9.88
CA PRO A 189 -4.18 -5.15 9.62
C PRO A 189 -4.37 -6.08 8.43
N LEU A 190 -3.44 -6.04 7.49
CA LEU A 190 -3.47 -6.85 6.29
C LEU A 190 -2.15 -7.62 6.19
N SER A 191 -2.22 -8.94 6.24
CA SER A 191 -1.07 -9.80 6.02
C SER A 191 -0.97 -10.20 4.56
N ILE A 192 0.22 -10.01 3.96
CA ILE A 192 0.53 -10.34 2.58
C ILE A 192 1.58 -11.44 2.55
N SER A 193 1.23 -12.58 1.94
CA SER A 193 2.13 -13.73 1.80
C SER A 193 2.29 -14.13 0.34
N TYR A 194 3.53 -14.32 -0.09
CA TYR A 194 3.90 -14.94 -1.35
C TYR A 194 4.57 -16.28 -1.06
N GLU A 195 4.15 -17.37 -1.72
CA GLU A 195 4.81 -18.68 -1.61
C GLU A 195 6.29 -18.57 -1.98
N TYR A 196 6.59 -17.78 -3.03
CA TYR A 196 7.95 -17.41 -3.42
C TYR A 196 8.05 -15.89 -3.57
N ASP A 197 9.02 -15.28 -2.90
CA ASP A 197 9.33 -13.86 -3.06
C ASP A 197 10.31 -13.70 -4.23
N PRO A 198 9.91 -13.16 -5.38
CA PRO A 198 10.80 -13.03 -6.53
C PRO A 198 12.04 -12.17 -6.27
N CYS A 199 11.96 -11.30 -5.27
CA CYS A 199 13.05 -10.40 -4.89
C CYS A 199 13.90 -10.91 -3.72
N ASP A 200 13.77 -12.18 -3.29
CA ASP A 200 14.47 -12.73 -2.12
C ASP A 200 15.99 -12.56 -2.24
N TYR A 201 16.58 -12.97 -3.36
CA TYR A 201 18.00 -12.78 -3.63
C TYR A 201 18.43 -11.31 -3.60
N LEU A 202 17.66 -10.41 -4.22
CA LEU A 202 17.96 -8.97 -4.23
C LEU A 202 17.90 -8.37 -2.82
N LYS A 203 16.93 -8.82 -2.01
CA LYS A 203 16.79 -8.43 -0.60
C LYS A 203 17.96 -8.93 0.24
N ALA A 204 18.32 -10.21 0.09
CA ALA A 204 19.45 -10.81 0.79
C ALA A 204 20.76 -10.10 0.44
N LYS A 205 20.99 -9.82 -0.86
CA LYS A 205 22.15 -9.08 -1.35
C LYS A 205 22.20 -7.67 -0.75
N GLU A 206 21.09 -6.93 -0.76
CA GLU A 206 21.04 -5.59 -0.17
C GLU A 206 21.34 -5.63 1.33
N PHE A 207 20.77 -6.61 2.04
CA PHE A 207 21.00 -6.81 3.47
C PHE A 207 22.47 -7.11 3.78
N GLN A 208 23.08 -8.02 3.01
CA GLN A 208 24.50 -8.35 3.13
C GLN A 208 25.40 -7.15 2.86
N GLN A 209 25.15 -6.41 1.78
CA GLN A 209 25.94 -5.23 1.42
C GLN A 209 25.92 -4.14 2.51
N LYS A 210 24.75 -3.91 3.10
CA LYS A 210 24.60 -2.98 4.23
C LYS A 210 25.28 -3.46 5.51
N ARG A 211 25.27 -4.77 5.77
CA ARG A 211 25.95 -5.38 6.92
C ARG A 211 27.47 -5.26 6.77
N ASP A 212 27.98 -5.55 5.59
CA ASP A 212 29.43 -5.62 5.32
C ASP A 212 30.05 -4.24 5.09
N ASN A 213 29.25 -3.24 4.68
CA ASN A 213 29.69 -1.86 4.46
C ASN A 213 28.61 -0.85 4.90
N ALA A 214 28.82 -0.20 6.04
CA ALA A 214 27.90 0.78 6.61
C ALA A 214 27.64 2.00 5.68
N GLU A 215 28.60 2.34 4.81
CA GLU A 215 28.48 3.45 3.85
C GLU A 215 27.78 3.03 2.54
N TRP A 216 27.44 1.76 2.39
CA TRP A 216 26.79 1.29 1.19
C TRP A 216 25.43 1.98 0.97
N LYS A 217 25.20 2.42 -0.25
CA LYS A 217 23.94 3.04 -0.69
C LYS A 217 23.45 2.34 -1.96
N LYS A 218 22.15 2.30 -2.12
CA LYS A 218 21.52 1.81 -3.34
C LYS A 218 21.99 2.60 -4.56
N GLY A 219 22.24 1.88 -5.65
CA GLY A 219 22.42 2.49 -6.96
C GLY A 219 21.10 3.05 -7.52
N PRO A 220 21.16 3.94 -8.51
CA PRO A 220 19.97 4.60 -9.08
C PRO A 220 19.01 3.63 -9.80
N THR A 221 19.47 2.44 -10.17
CA THR A 221 18.69 1.43 -10.89
C THR A 221 18.19 0.29 -10.00
N ASP A 222 18.61 0.18 -8.74
CA ASP A 222 18.32 -0.98 -7.88
C ASP A 222 16.82 -1.14 -7.60
N ASP A 223 16.11 -0.04 -7.40
CA ASP A 223 14.66 -0.08 -7.21
C ASP A 223 13.94 -0.46 -8.51
N LEU A 224 14.44 -0.02 -9.68
CA LEU A 224 13.87 -0.40 -10.98
C LEU A 224 14.08 -1.90 -11.26
N VAL A 225 15.27 -2.44 -10.99
CA VAL A 225 15.54 -3.89 -11.08
C VAL A 225 14.63 -4.67 -10.13
N SER A 226 14.45 -4.20 -8.90
CA SER A 226 13.55 -4.83 -7.93
C SER A 226 12.08 -4.78 -8.39
N MET A 227 11.62 -3.66 -8.95
CA MET A 227 10.26 -3.57 -9.51
C MET A 227 10.07 -4.57 -10.66
N GLN A 228 11.00 -4.61 -11.62
CA GLN A 228 10.94 -5.52 -12.76
C GLN A 228 10.95 -6.98 -12.31
N THR A 229 11.86 -7.34 -11.40
CA THR A 229 11.95 -8.71 -10.84
C THR A 229 10.67 -9.08 -10.09
N GLY A 230 10.14 -8.17 -9.28
CA GLY A 230 8.90 -8.38 -8.54
C GLY A 230 7.69 -8.56 -9.47
N ILE A 231 7.55 -7.73 -10.50
CA ILE A 231 6.43 -7.81 -11.44
C ILE A 231 6.44 -9.13 -12.21
N PHE A 232 7.58 -9.52 -12.79
CA PHE A 232 7.64 -10.64 -13.74
C PHE A 232 8.10 -11.97 -13.13
N GLY A 233 8.60 -11.97 -11.89
CA GLY A 233 9.05 -13.18 -11.20
C GLY A 233 7.88 -14.05 -10.73
N PHE A 234 8.13 -15.37 -10.68
CA PHE A 234 7.15 -16.34 -10.24
C PHE A 234 6.89 -16.23 -8.72
N LYS A 235 5.61 -16.32 -8.31
CA LYS A 235 5.16 -16.08 -6.93
C LYS A 235 4.57 -17.29 -6.23
N GLY A 236 4.27 -18.38 -6.98
CA GLY A 236 3.49 -19.49 -6.43
C GLY A 236 2.08 -19.04 -6.05
N HIS A 237 1.60 -19.39 -4.89
CA HIS A 237 0.35 -18.87 -4.33
C HIS A 237 0.57 -17.55 -3.63
N VAL A 238 -0.37 -16.64 -3.83
CA VAL A 238 -0.40 -15.31 -3.19
C VAL A 238 -1.62 -15.23 -2.30
N HIS A 239 -1.42 -14.98 -1.00
CA HIS A 239 -2.51 -14.93 -0.04
C HIS A 239 -2.50 -13.60 0.72
N TYR A 240 -3.68 -12.98 0.81
CA TYR A 240 -3.96 -11.80 1.61
C TYR A 240 -4.93 -12.16 2.72
N HIS A 241 -4.64 -11.73 3.94
CA HIS A 241 -5.55 -11.91 5.07
C HIS A 241 -5.85 -10.57 5.72
N ALA A 242 -7.12 -10.16 5.69
CA ALA A 242 -7.60 -8.98 6.38
C ALA A 242 -8.11 -9.35 7.77
N ALA A 243 -7.39 -8.93 8.80
CA ALA A 243 -7.80 -9.11 10.18
C ALA A 243 -9.01 -8.24 10.54
N PRO A 244 -9.66 -8.43 11.69
CA PRO A 244 -10.73 -7.56 12.16
C PRO A 244 -10.29 -6.09 12.24
N CYS A 245 -11.20 -5.16 11.89
CA CYS A 245 -10.97 -3.74 12.05
C CYS A 245 -10.67 -3.40 13.51
N LEU A 246 -9.67 -2.53 13.73
CA LEU A 246 -9.19 -2.15 15.06
C LEU A 246 -10.19 -1.31 15.87
N ASP A 247 -11.31 -0.89 15.30
CA ASP A 247 -12.31 -0.08 16.02
C ASP A 247 -12.78 -0.77 17.31
N GLY A 248 -13.00 -2.10 17.26
CA GLY A 248 -13.35 -2.89 18.44
C GLY A 248 -12.23 -2.97 19.48
N TYR A 249 -10.98 -3.00 19.04
CA TYR A 249 -9.82 -2.96 19.93
C TYR A 249 -9.66 -1.57 20.58
N PHE A 250 -9.81 -0.50 19.81
CA PHE A 250 -9.75 0.86 20.32
C PHE A 250 -10.87 1.17 21.32
N ALA A 251 -12.10 0.67 21.07
CA ALA A 251 -13.24 0.87 21.97
C ALA A 251 -13.04 0.24 23.37
N GLN A 252 -12.13 -0.74 23.50
CA GLN A 252 -11.78 -1.38 24.75
C GLN A 252 -10.54 -0.79 25.41
N MET A 253 -9.86 0.16 24.76
CA MET A 253 -8.66 0.77 25.28
C MET A 253 -9.00 1.84 26.33
N ASP A 254 -8.31 1.81 27.46
CA ASP A 254 -8.45 2.83 28.50
C ASP A 254 -8.13 4.22 27.92
N PRO A 255 -9.06 5.18 27.98
CA PRO A 255 -8.86 6.56 27.50
C PRO A 255 -7.68 7.27 28.15
N GLU A 256 -7.30 6.90 29.39
CA GLU A 256 -6.18 7.46 30.14
C GLU A 256 -4.83 6.80 29.78
N THR A 257 -4.81 5.86 28.81
CA THR A 257 -3.57 5.23 28.37
C THR A 257 -2.56 6.28 27.89
N PRO A 258 -1.32 6.31 28.41
CA PRO A 258 -0.31 7.26 27.99
C PRO A 258 -0.05 7.18 26.48
N LYS A 259 0.14 8.33 25.84
CA LYS A 259 0.34 8.45 24.39
C LYS A 259 1.33 7.43 23.80
N GLN A 260 2.48 7.26 24.44
CA GLN A 260 3.52 6.34 23.97
C GLN A 260 3.08 4.88 24.05
N ASP A 261 2.27 4.55 25.06
CA ASP A 261 1.76 3.20 25.25
C ASP A 261 0.64 2.87 24.27
N ILE A 262 -0.17 3.86 23.85
CA ILE A 262 -1.15 3.67 22.78
C ILE A 262 -0.44 3.15 21.53
N TYR A 263 0.60 3.84 21.05
CA TYR A 263 1.32 3.44 19.84
C TYR A 263 2.03 2.08 19.99
N ASN A 264 2.58 1.79 21.17
CA ASN A 264 3.20 0.51 21.48
C ASN A 264 2.18 -0.64 21.40
N LYS A 265 1.04 -0.47 22.07
CA LYS A 265 -0.04 -1.46 22.14
C LYS A 265 -0.62 -1.71 20.75
N VAL A 266 -0.90 -0.64 19.98
CA VAL A 266 -1.47 -0.74 18.63
C VAL A 266 -0.49 -1.41 17.66
N ALA A 267 0.80 -1.00 17.65
CA ALA A 267 1.82 -1.64 16.82
C ALA A 267 1.95 -3.14 17.14
N THR A 268 2.03 -3.48 18.43
CA THR A 268 2.11 -4.89 18.87
C THR A 268 0.84 -5.67 18.50
N TYR A 269 -0.33 -5.05 18.52
CA TYR A 269 -1.57 -5.69 18.14
C TYR A 269 -1.57 -5.98 16.63
N ILE A 270 -1.20 -5.00 15.79
CA ILE A 270 -1.07 -5.18 14.33
C ILE A 270 -0.08 -6.31 14.01
N ASP A 271 1.07 -6.36 14.67
CA ASP A 271 2.10 -7.37 14.44
C ASP A 271 1.68 -8.80 14.83
N LYS A 272 0.56 -8.95 15.56
CA LYS A 272 0.02 -10.26 15.98
C LYS A 272 -1.08 -10.79 15.05
N GLN A 273 -1.62 -9.92 14.21
CA GLN A 273 -2.66 -10.28 13.25
C GLN A 273 -2.03 -10.80 11.94
#